data_07654802e3cc2ed06f3ea3e04b6b2e3c
#
_entry.id   07654802e3cc2ed06f3ea3e04b6b2e3c
#
_cell.length_a   1.000
_cell.length_b   1.000
_cell.length_c   1.000
_cell.angle_alpha   90.00
_cell.angle_beta   90.00
_cell.angle_gamma   90.00
#
_symmetry.space_group_name_H-M   'P 1'
#
loop_
_entity.id
_entity.type
_entity.pdbx_description
1 polymer ?
#
loop_
_entity_poly.entity_id
_entity_poly.type
_entity_poly.pdbx_seq_one_letter_code
_entity_poly.pdbx_strand_id
1 'polypeptide(L)'
;MKTKFVTFQCNRRIARQLWGHISPTALHGLKELTNEYLLSIASGDLLLLDGRWYVTHNGLLGLARRNRCAGINVRPVRIFSDPSAQRWVFEAIVYKSRACRGFVGYGDADPSNASQLVRGAEMRVAETRAVNRALRKAYGIGICSVEEIGTIPNPIEKFPPQKANGNGNGNGPKVRDRLCQIIRQHKLDPELVKAYAVDFCGTKTLREATREQVENFVQQLADWAEKDRNALLCQLNSYAHPKQEVVA
;
A
#
# COMPACT_ATOMS: atom_id res chain seq x y z
N MET A 1 26.86 -19.36 6.49
CA MET A 1 26.61 -18.34 7.53
C MET A 1 26.77 -16.90 7.05
N LYS A 2 27.86 -16.52 6.37
CA LYS A 2 28.10 -15.12 5.90
C LYS A 2 26.96 -14.55 5.04
N THR A 3 26.42 -15.30 4.09
CA THR A 3 25.34 -14.83 3.18
C THR A 3 24.07 -14.45 3.92
N LYS A 4 23.61 -15.27 4.87
CA LYS A 4 22.39 -15.00 5.67
C LYS A 4 22.53 -13.72 6.51
N PHE A 5 23.68 -13.53 7.13
CA PHE A 5 23.99 -12.33 7.91
C PHE A 5 23.98 -11.06 7.04
N VAL A 6 24.64 -11.10 5.90
CA VAL A 6 24.71 -9.97 4.94
C VAL A 6 23.30 -9.62 4.43
N THR A 7 22.50 -10.63 4.06
CA THR A 7 21.13 -10.42 3.59
C THR A 7 20.27 -9.79 4.69
N PHE A 8 20.38 -10.23 5.94
CA PHE A 8 19.63 -9.64 7.05
C PHE A 8 20.02 -8.18 7.30
N GLN A 9 21.32 -7.84 7.29
CA GLN A 9 21.74 -6.44 7.46
C GLN A 9 21.23 -5.55 6.33
N CYS A 10 21.24 -6.05 5.09
CA CYS A 10 20.67 -5.37 3.95
C CYS A 10 19.15 -5.15 4.14
N ASN A 11 18.40 -6.20 4.45
CA ASN A 11 16.97 -6.14 4.72
C ASN A 11 16.65 -5.15 5.85
N ARG A 12 17.39 -5.18 6.95
CA ARG A 12 17.20 -4.26 8.08
C ARG A 12 17.40 -2.79 7.67
N ARG A 13 18.43 -2.50 6.85
CA ARG A 13 18.70 -1.16 6.34
C ARG A 13 17.57 -0.68 5.44
N ILE A 14 17.18 -1.50 4.45
CA ILE A 14 16.10 -1.16 3.50
C ILE A 14 14.76 -1.00 4.23
N ALA A 15 14.46 -1.90 5.17
CA ALA A 15 13.24 -1.83 5.96
C ALA A 15 13.12 -0.49 6.71
N ARG A 16 14.23 0.00 7.31
CA ARG A 16 14.24 1.31 7.98
C ARG A 16 14.10 2.48 7.00
N GLN A 17 14.65 2.35 5.79
CA GLN A 17 14.50 3.37 4.75
C GLN A 17 13.06 3.47 4.23
N LEU A 18 12.39 2.33 4.04
CA LEU A 18 11.04 2.27 3.47
C LEU A 18 9.94 2.59 4.51
N TRP A 19 10.07 2.06 5.73
CA TRP A 19 9.00 2.12 6.75
C TRP A 19 9.38 2.88 8.02
N GLY A 20 10.60 3.43 8.09
CA GLY A 20 11.06 4.22 9.24
C GLY A 20 11.28 3.35 10.48
N HIS A 21 10.54 3.65 11.56
CA HIS A 21 10.65 2.89 12.81
C HIS A 21 9.98 1.52 12.66
N ILE A 22 10.74 0.46 12.94
CA ILE A 22 10.26 -0.92 12.94
C ILE A 22 10.27 -1.44 14.37
N SER A 23 9.15 -2.03 14.80
CA SER A 23 9.05 -2.60 16.14
C SER A 23 10.06 -3.74 16.35
N PRO A 24 10.51 -3.99 17.58
CA PRO A 24 11.41 -5.11 17.89
C PRO A 24 10.85 -6.46 17.44
N THR A 25 9.54 -6.68 17.56
CA THR A 25 8.84 -7.89 17.12
C THR A 25 8.91 -8.06 15.61
N ALA A 26 8.63 -7.00 14.85
CA ALA A 26 8.73 -7.05 13.39
C ALA A 26 10.20 -7.26 12.92
N LEU A 27 11.17 -6.68 13.63
CA LEU A 27 12.58 -6.89 13.32
C LEU A 27 13.03 -8.33 13.61
N HIS A 28 12.51 -8.94 14.68
CA HIS A 28 12.74 -10.37 14.99
C HIS A 28 12.17 -11.26 13.89
N GLY A 29 10.91 -11.06 13.50
CA GLY A 29 10.29 -11.79 12.38
C GLY A 29 11.05 -11.63 11.06
N LEU A 30 11.55 -10.42 10.75
CA LEU A 30 12.38 -10.22 9.56
C LEU A 30 13.66 -11.06 9.60
N LYS A 31 14.30 -11.16 10.78
CA LYS A 31 15.50 -11.97 10.97
C LYS A 31 15.21 -13.46 10.74
N GLU A 32 14.11 -13.97 11.28
CA GLU A 32 13.68 -15.36 11.07
C GLU A 32 13.40 -15.65 9.60
N LEU A 33 12.55 -14.83 8.94
CA LEU A 33 12.22 -14.98 7.53
C LEU A 33 13.46 -14.93 6.62
N THR A 34 14.40 -14.04 6.93
CA THR A 34 15.65 -13.96 6.17
C THR A 34 16.55 -15.18 6.41
N ASN A 35 16.67 -15.65 7.65
CA ASN A 35 17.56 -16.75 8.00
C ASN A 35 17.02 -18.10 7.55
N GLU A 36 15.71 -18.30 7.61
CA GLU A 36 15.07 -19.58 7.27
C GLU A 36 14.86 -19.71 5.77
N TYR A 37 14.28 -18.67 5.14
CA TYR A 37 13.84 -18.74 3.75
C TYR A 37 14.71 -17.93 2.77
N LEU A 38 15.70 -17.17 3.23
CA LEU A 38 16.50 -16.24 2.41
C LEU A 38 15.63 -15.22 1.65
N LEU A 39 14.53 -14.78 2.26
CA LEU A 39 13.68 -13.75 1.67
C LEU A 39 14.33 -12.38 1.77
N SER A 40 14.20 -11.58 0.70
CA SER A 40 14.85 -10.28 0.56
C SER A 40 13.84 -9.18 0.27
N ILE A 41 13.89 -8.09 1.05
CA ILE A 41 13.10 -6.88 0.78
C ILE A 41 13.56 -6.22 -0.52
N ALA A 42 14.86 -6.21 -0.78
CA ALA A 42 15.42 -5.64 -2.02
C ALA A 42 14.91 -6.34 -3.29
N SER A 43 14.60 -7.64 -3.19
CA SER A 43 14.04 -8.43 -4.29
C SER A 43 12.52 -8.35 -4.36
N GLY A 44 11.87 -7.60 -3.47
CA GLY A 44 10.42 -7.54 -3.39
C GLY A 44 9.76 -8.79 -2.83
N ASP A 45 10.49 -9.63 -2.07
CA ASP A 45 9.96 -10.88 -1.53
C ASP A 45 9.05 -10.65 -0.31
N LEU A 46 9.25 -9.54 0.41
CA LEU A 46 8.57 -9.22 1.67
C LEU A 46 7.99 -7.80 1.65
N LEU A 47 6.83 -7.64 2.25
CA LEU A 47 6.18 -6.36 2.49
C LEU A 47 5.78 -6.25 3.97
N LEU A 48 5.94 -5.06 4.55
CA LEU A 48 5.47 -4.74 5.90
C LEU A 48 4.17 -3.92 5.80
N LEU A 49 3.07 -4.47 6.31
CA LEU A 49 1.76 -3.81 6.38
C LEU A 49 1.27 -3.84 7.82
N ASP A 50 0.91 -2.69 8.36
CA ASP A 50 0.39 -2.55 9.74
C ASP A 50 1.25 -3.26 10.80
N GLY A 51 2.59 -3.19 10.64
CA GLY A 51 3.57 -3.78 11.55
C GLY A 51 3.75 -5.30 11.42
N ARG A 52 3.14 -5.95 10.43
CA ARG A 52 3.23 -7.38 10.15
C ARG A 52 3.90 -7.66 8.81
N TRP A 53 4.71 -8.69 8.75
CA TRP A 53 5.33 -9.13 7.51
C TRP A 53 4.38 -9.99 6.69
N TYR A 54 4.42 -9.76 5.39
CA TYR A 54 3.73 -10.54 4.37
C TYR A 54 4.73 -10.94 3.29
N VAL A 55 4.62 -12.17 2.81
CA VAL A 55 5.39 -12.64 1.66
C VAL A 55 4.66 -12.25 0.38
N THR A 56 5.37 -11.91 -0.67
CA THR A 56 4.78 -11.64 -1.99
C THR A 56 4.73 -12.91 -2.83
N HIS A 57 3.88 -12.91 -3.85
CA HIS A 57 3.88 -13.97 -4.87
C HIS A 57 5.26 -14.19 -5.48
N ASN A 58 5.95 -13.08 -5.80
CA ASN A 58 7.33 -13.14 -6.31
C ASN A 58 8.29 -13.83 -5.33
N GLY A 59 8.19 -13.52 -4.03
CA GLY A 59 8.99 -14.14 -2.97
C GLY A 59 8.74 -15.63 -2.87
N LEU A 60 7.48 -16.06 -2.97
CA LEU A 60 7.10 -17.49 -2.96
C LEU A 60 7.63 -18.23 -4.19
N LEU A 61 7.49 -17.67 -5.39
CA LEU A 61 8.04 -18.25 -6.61
C LEU A 61 9.57 -18.29 -6.57
N GLY A 62 10.21 -17.23 -6.05
CA GLY A 62 11.65 -17.20 -5.83
C GLY A 62 12.13 -18.30 -4.89
N LEU A 63 11.38 -18.56 -3.80
CA LEU A 63 11.65 -19.65 -2.87
C LEU A 63 11.49 -21.01 -3.54
N ALA A 64 10.42 -21.22 -4.31
CA ALA A 64 10.16 -22.46 -5.06
C ALA A 64 11.31 -22.75 -6.04
N ARG A 65 11.77 -21.74 -6.77
CA ARG A 65 12.92 -21.84 -7.70
C ARG A 65 14.20 -22.22 -6.95
N ARG A 66 14.52 -21.54 -5.84
CA ARG A 66 15.73 -21.83 -5.04
C ARG A 66 15.74 -23.25 -4.50
N ASN A 67 14.56 -23.79 -4.16
CA ASN A 67 14.38 -25.14 -3.65
C ASN A 67 14.10 -26.19 -4.76
N ARG A 68 14.29 -25.84 -6.03
CA ARG A 68 14.11 -26.74 -7.18
C ARG A 68 12.74 -27.43 -7.17
N CYS A 69 11.67 -26.66 -6.94
CA CYS A 69 10.30 -27.17 -7.03
C CYS A 69 10.08 -27.93 -8.34
N ALA A 70 9.55 -29.13 -8.25
CA ALA A 70 9.35 -30.01 -9.43
C ALA A 70 8.22 -29.52 -10.34
N GLY A 71 7.21 -28.83 -9.78
CA GLY A 71 6.13 -28.27 -10.57
C GLY A 71 5.01 -27.66 -9.72
N ILE A 72 4.23 -26.82 -10.38
CA ILE A 72 2.99 -26.22 -9.86
C ILE A 72 1.91 -26.50 -10.90
N ASN A 73 0.83 -27.17 -10.49
CA ASN A 73 -0.34 -27.41 -11.32
C ASN A 73 -1.50 -26.60 -10.78
N VAL A 74 -2.22 -25.92 -11.66
CA VAL A 74 -3.36 -25.05 -11.30
C VAL A 74 -4.55 -25.39 -12.16
N ARG A 75 -5.73 -25.50 -11.55
CA ARG A 75 -6.97 -25.76 -12.27
C ARG A 75 -8.16 -25.02 -11.65
N PRO A 76 -9.12 -24.56 -12.46
CA PRO A 76 -10.34 -23.96 -11.92
C PRO A 76 -11.22 -25.04 -11.28
N VAL A 77 -11.85 -24.72 -10.15
CA VAL A 77 -12.83 -25.56 -9.48
C VAL A 77 -14.22 -25.12 -9.94
N ARG A 78 -14.70 -25.72 -11.04
CA ARG A 78 -15.92 -25.31 -11.74
C ARG A 78 -17.16 -25.27 -10.86
N ILE A 79 -17.30 -26.24 -9.95
CA ILE A 79 -18.48 -26.37 -9.06
C ILE A 79 -18.63 -25.17 -8.09
N PHE A 80 -17.54 -24.44 -7.80
CA PHE A 80 -17.54 -23.27 -6.91
C PHE A 80 -17.29 -21.96 -7.66
N SER A 81 -17.11 -22.01 -8.98
CA SER A 81 -16.90 -20.83 -9.83
C SER A 81 -18.22 -20.43 -10.50
N ASP A 82 -18.46 -19.13 -10.55
CA ASP A 82 -19.59 -18.53 -11.28
C ASP A 82 -19.07 -17.37 -12.15
N PRO A 83 -18.84 -17.61 -13.44
CA PRO A 83 -18.36 -16.56 -14.36
C PRO A 83 -19.31 -15.38 -14.47
N SER A 84 -20.63 -15.60 -14.33
CA SER A 84 -21.63 -14.53 -14.43
C SER A 84 -21.55 -13.55 -13.27
N ALA A 85 -21.22 -14.05 -12.08
CA ALA A 85 -20.95 -13.26 -10.88
C ALA A 85 -19.47 -12.85 -10.73
N GLN A 86 -18.63 -13.11 -11.75
CA GLN A 86 -17.17 -12.91 -11.69
C GLN A 86 -16.50 -13.59 -10.50
N ARG A 87 -17.09 -14.66 -9.99
CA ARG A 87 -16.58 -15.47 -8.88
C ARG A 87 -15.76 -16.63 -9.42
N TRP A 88 -14.50 -16.66 -9.00
CA TRP A 88 -13.56 -17.68 -9.42
C TRP A 88 -12.97 -18.43 -8.23
N VAL A 89 -12.87 -19.75 -8.37
CA VAL A 89 -12.19 -20.62 -7.41
C VAL A 89 -11.19 -21.49 -8.15
N PHE A 90 -9.95 -21.48 -7.67
CA PHE A 90 -8.87 -22.30 -8.21
C PHE A 90 -8.31 -23.24 -7.16
N GLU A 91 -7.84 -24.38 -7.61
CA GLU A 91 -7.00 -25.30 -6.87
C GLU A 91 -5.59 -25.27 -7.45
N ALA A 92 -4.59 -25.17 -6.59
CA ALA A 92 -3.19 -25.30 -6.96
C ALA A 92 -2.56 -26.47 -6.21
N ILE A 93 -1.71 -27.23 -6.89
CA ILE A 93 -0.94 -28.34 -6.30
C ILE A 93 0.54 -28.07 -6.55
N VAL A 94 1.32 -27.99 -5.48
CA VAL A 94 2.78 -27.77 -5.52
C VAL A 94 3.50 -29.09 -5.26
N TYR A 95 4.37 -29.48 -6.15
CA TYR A 95 5.21 -30.68 -6.04
C TYR A 95 6.64 -30.29 -5.71
N LYS A 96 7.12 -30.51 -4.48
CA LYS A 96 8.51 -30.22 -4.08
C LYS A 96 9.52 -31.11 -4.80
N SER A 97 9.13 -32.35 -5.09
CA SER A 97 9.92 -33.32 -5.83
C SER A 97 9.00 -34.23 -6.66
N ARG A 98 9.57 -35.01 -7.57
CA ARG A 98 8.80 -35.97 -8.40
C ARG A 98 8.10 -37.05 -7.58
N ALA A 99 8.61 -37.38 -6.40
CA ALA A 99 8.01 -38.38 -5.48
C ALA A 99 7.01 -37.74 -4.50
N CYS A 100 6.84 -36.44 -4.50
CA CYS A 100 5.93 -35.75 -3.59
C CYS A 100 4.48 -35.94 -4.04
N ARG A 101 3.56 -36.25 -3.10
CA ARG A 101 2.12 -36.32 -3.38
C ARG A 101 1.48 -34.95 -3.69
N GLY A 102 2.18 -33.86 -3.43
CA GLY A 102 1.72 -32.51 -3.66
C GLY A 102 1.13 -31.82 -2.42
N PHE A 103 1.21 -30.51 -2.41
CA PHE A 103 0.62 -29.65 -1.40
C PHE A 103 -0.50 -28.84 -2.04
N VAL A 104 -1.72 -29.00 -1.56
CA VAL A 104 -2.90 -28.36 -2.14
C VAL A 104 -3.20 -27.02 -1.49
N GLY A 105 -3.50 -26.02 -2.31
CA GLY A 105 -4.03 -24.72 -1.92
C GLY A 105 -5.25 -24.35 -2.76
N TYR A 106 -6.27 -23.76 -2.15
CA TYR A 106 -7.42 -23.19 -2.83
C TYR A 106 -7.35 -21.68 -2.77
N GLY A 107 -7.73 -21.01 -3.85
CA GLY A 107 -7.82 -19.55 -3.93
C GLY A 107 -9.16 -19.17 -4.53
N ASP A 108 -9.77 -18.17 -3.95
CA ASP A 108 -11.04 -17.61 -4.39
C ASP A 108 -10.89 -16.11 -4.62
N ALA A 109 -11.62 -15.60 -5.61
CA ALA A 109 -11.77 -14.16 -5.82
C ALA A 109 -13.12 -13.86 -6.46
N ASP A 110 -13.71 -12.77 -6.01
CA ASP A 110 -14.91 -12.16 -6.54
C ASP A 110 -14.82 -10.61 -6.38
N PRO A 111 -15.72 -9.83 -6.94
CA PRO A 111 -15.68 -8.37 -6.84
C PRO A 111 -15.75 -7.82 -5.41
N SER A 112 -16.22 -8.61 -4.42
CA SER A 112 -16.33 -8.18 -3.02
C SER A 112 -15.03 -8.39 -2.24
N ASN A 113 -14.23 -9.40 -2.61
CA ASN A 113 -13.00 -9.76 -1.91
C ASN A 113 -11.71 -9.45 -2.68
N ALA A 114 -11.80 -8.98 -3.92
CA ALA A 114 -10.69 -8.48 -4.70
C ALA A 114 -10.54 -6.96 -4.52
N SER A 115 -9.29 -6.48 -4.51
CA SER A 115 -9.02 -5.03 -4.47
C SER A 115 -9.60 -4.33 -5.70
N GLN A 116 -10.10 -3.10 -5.53
CA GLN A 116 -10.59 -2.28 -6.65
C GLN A 116 -9.54 -2.08 -7.76
N LEU A 117 -8.25 -2.11 -7.41
CA LEU A 117 -7.14 -1.99 -8.36
C LEU A 117 -7.05 -3.15 -9.36
N VAL A 118 -7.60 -4.31 -9.00
CA VAL A 118 -7.57 -5.53 -9.81
C VAL A 118 -8.96 -5.96 -10.27
N ARG A 119 -9.93 -5.04 -10.22
CA ARG A 119 -11.29 -5.30 -10.70
C ARG A 119 -11.28 -5.73 -12.19
N GLY A 120 -11.99 -6.78 -12.51
CA GLY A 120 -11.98 -7.43 -13.84
C GLY A 120 -10.82 -8.42 -14.02
N ALA A 121 -10.01 -8.65 -13.00
CA ALA A 121 -8.93 -9.63 -13.00
C ALA A 121 -9.10 -10.72 -11.93
N GLU A 122 -10.34 -10.92 -11.43
CA GLU A 122 -10.67 -11.82 -10.32
C GLU A 122 -10.17 -13.25 -10.59
N MET A 123 -10.27 -13.72 -11.83
CA MET A 123 -9.76 -15.03 -12.23
C MET A 123 -8.26 -15.17 -11.94
N ARG A 124 -7.44 -14.17 -12.31
CA ARG A 124 -5.99 -14.19 -12.05
C ARG A 124 -5.67 -14.05 -10.57
N VAL A 125 -6.47 -13.29 -9.84
CA VAL A 125 -6.32 -13.14 -8.37
C VAL A 125 -6.59 -14.45 -7.67
N ALA A 126 -7.66 -15.16 -8.04
CA ALA A 126 -8.01 -16.48 -7.48
C ALA A 126 -6.91 -17.51 -7.75
N GLU A 127 -6.38 -17.55 -8.98
CA GLU A 127 -5.26 -18.41 -9.35
C GLU A 127 -4.02 -18.11 -8.49
N THR A 128 -3.62 -16.85 -8.38
CA THR A 128 -2.46 -16.42 -7.59
C THR A 128 -2.63 -16.79 -6.12
N ARG A 129 -3.80 -16.59 -5.54
CA ARG A 129 -4.12 -16.97 -4.16
C ARG A 129 -4.02 -18.49 -3.94
N ALA A 130 -4.49 -19.29 -4.89
CA ALA A 130 -4.37 -20.74 -4.84
C ALA A 130 -2.90 -21.19 -4.82
N VAL A 131 -2.09 -20.64 -5.73
CA VAL A 131 -0.64 -20.91 -5.82
C VAL A 131 0.07 -20.51 -4.55
N ASN A 132 -0.21 -19.32 -4.02
CA ASN A 132 0.44 -18.82 -2.80
C ASN A 132 0.13 -19.70 -1.59
N ARG A 133 -1.13 -20.11 -1.39
CA ARG A 133 -1.52 -21.01 -0.31
C ARG A 133 -0.86 -22.38 -0.43
N ALA A 134 -0.76 -22.93 -1.64
CA ALA A 134 -0.08 -24.20 -1.89
C ALA A 134 1.44 -24.10 -1.61
N LEU A 135 2.10 -23.03 -2.07
CA LEU A 135 3.53 -22.78 -1.83
C LEU A 135 3.82 -22.57 -0.34
N ARG A 136 3.00 -21.81 0.37
CA ARG A 136 3.16 -21.61 1.81
C ARG A 136 3.11 -22.93 2.57
N LYS A 137 2.14 -23.78 2.26
CA LYS A 137 2.05 -25.15 2.84
C LYS A 137 3.27 -25.99 2.48
N ALA A 138 3.71 -25.94 1.21
CA ALA A 138 4.84 -26.74 0.74
C ALA A 138 6.16 -26.38 1.45
N TYR A 139 6.36 -25.10 1.76
CA TYR A 139 7.61 -24.60 2.36
C TYR A 139 7.50 -24.23 3.83
N GLY A 140 6.34 -24.46 4.47
CA GLY A 140 6.17 -24.20 5.90
C GLY A 140 6.11 -22.72 6.28
N ILE A 141 5.69 -21.83 5.34
CA ILE A 141 5.61 -20.38 5.60
C ILE A 141 4.34 -20.07 6.38
N GLY A 142 4.50 -19.63 7.63
CA GLY A 142 3.38 -19.30 8.53
C GLY A 142 2.72 -17.95 8.26
N ILE A 143 3.41 -17.01 7.60
CA ILE A 143 2.85 -15.69 7.28
C ILE A 143 2.00 -15.73 6.00
N CYS A 144 0.96 -14.86 5.93
CA CYS A 144 0.14 -14.73 4.74
C CYS A 144 0.89 -14.09 3.58
N SER A 145 0.46 -14.36 2.35
CA SER A 145 0.91 -13.57 1.21
C SER A 145 0.06 -12.30 1.05
N VAL A 146 0.66 -11.29 0.42
CA VAL A 146 0.00 -9.99 0.18
C VAL A 146 -1.29 -10.17 -0.62
N GLU A 147 -1.27 -11.05 -1.60
CA GLU A 147 -2.38 -11.30 -2.53
C GLU A 147 -3.54 -12.09 -1.88
N GLU A 148 -3.28 -12.73 -0.73
CA GLU A 148 -4.32 -13.40 0.06
C GLU A 148 -5.12 -12.42 0.93
N ILE A 149 -4.59 -11.22 1.16
CA ILE A 149 -5.31 -10.16 1.86
C ILE A 149 -6.34 -9.61 0.86
N GLY A 150 -7.59 -9.52 1.27
CA GLY A 150 -8.65 -8.94 0.44
C GLY A 150 -8.38 -7.48 0.08
N THR A 151 -9.28 -6.58 0.39
CA THR A 151 -9.07 -5.15 0.16
C THR A 151 -7.96 -4.63 1.08
N ILE A 152 -6.75 -4.47 0.54
CA ILE A 152 -5.70 -3.72 1.24
C ILE A 152 -6.09 -2.26 1.09
N PRO A 153 -6.29 -1.48 2.18
CA PRO A 153 -6.32 -0.03 2.08
C PRO A 153 -5.01 0.39 1.41
N ASN A 154 -5.12 1.06 0.28
CA ASN A 154 -4.06 1.37 -0.68
C ASN A 154 -2.71 1.67 0.02
N PRO A 155 -1.69 0.80 -0.02
CA PRO A 155 -0.41 1.07 0.65
C PRO A 155 0.35 2.23 0.00
N ILE A 156 -0.02 2.60 -1.23
CA ILE A 156 0.59 3.70 -1.99
C ILE A 156 0.13 5.07 -1.44
N GLU A 157 -0.98 5.16 -0.72
CA GLU A 157 -1.42 6.41 -0.10
C GLU A 157 -0.69 6.75 1.21
N LYS A 158 0.09 5.82 1.79
CA LYS A 158 0.81 6.05 3.06
C LYS A 158 2.28 6.47 2.92
N PHE A 159 2.82 6.65 1.71
CA PHE A 159 4.22 7.02 1.54
C PHE A 159 4.43 8.22 0.62
N PRO A 160 4.34 9.46 1.14
CA PRO A 160 5.19 10.53 0.63
C PRO A 160 6.60 10.33 1.18
N PRO A 161 7.68 10.62 0.41
CA PRO A 161 9.04 10.55 0.93
C PRO A 161 9.19 11.55 2.08
N GLN A 162 9.28 11.06 3.31
CA GLN A 162 9.60 11.90 4.46
C GLN A 162 11.06 12.29 4.40
N LYS A 163 11.32 13.53 3.98
CA LYS A 163 12.53 14.23 4.43
C LYS A 163 12.36 14.50 5.92
N ALA A 164 13.24 13.90 6.71
CA ALA A 164 13.35 14.17 8.14
C ALA A 164 13.62 15.65 8.39
N ASN A 165 12.79 16.29 9.22
CA ASN A 165 13.24 17.32 10.16
C ASN A 165 12.19 17.51 11.24
N GLY A 166 12.61 17.22 12.45
CA GLY A 166 12.51 17.91 13.71
C GLY A 166 11.16 18.23 14.36
N ASN A 167 10.95 17.59 15.50
CA ASN A 167 10.25 18.03 16.73
C ASN A 167 8.77 18.44 16.68
N GLY A 168 7.99 17.73 17.51
CA GLY A 168 6.74 18.22 18.08
C GLY A 168 5.69 17.14 18.32
N ASN A 169 5.53 16.75 19.57
CA ASN A 169 4.49 15.89 20.14
C ASN A 169 3.08 16.32 19.72
N GLY A 170 2.25 15.37 19.29
CA GLY A 170 0.82 15.61 19.06
C GLY A 170 0.18 14.47 18.29
N ASN A 171 -0.61 13.62 18.98
CA ASN A 171 -1.40 12.54 18.38
C ASN A 171 -2.51 13.09 17.48
N GLY A 172 -2.30 13.08 16.15
CA GLY A 172 -3.30 13.42 15.13
C GLY A 172 -2.62 13.60 13.76
N PRO A 173 -3.31 13.39 12.62
CA PRO A 173 -2.76 13.69 11.32
C PRO A 173 -2.38 15.16 11.26
N LYS A 174 -1.15 15.46 10.83
CA LYS A 174 -0.65 16.85 10.72
C LYS A 174 -1.59 17.65 9.81
N VAL A 175 -1.84 18.90 10.15
CA VAL A 175 -2.73 19.82 9.39
C VAL A 175 -2.41 19.81 7.89
N ARG A 176 -1.13 19.73 7.54
CA ARG A 176 -0.64 19.59 6.17
C ARG A 176 -1.15 18.31 5.50
N ASP A 177 -1.20 17.21 6.21
CA ASP A 177 -1.63 15.92 5.65
C ASP A 177 -3.14 15.93 5.37
N ARG A 178 -3.93 16.56 6.25
CA ARG A 178 -5.36 16.79 6.04
C ARG A 178 -5.62 17.68 4.83
N LEU A 179 -4.87 18.76 4.66
CA LEU A 179 -4.98 19.63 3.49
C LEU A 179 -4.66 18.89 2.18
N CYS A 180 -3.57 18.11 2.16
CA CYS A 180 -3.22 17.30 0.99
C CYS A 180 -4.27 16.25 0.67
N GLN A 181 -4.92 15.68 1.68
CA GLN A 181 -6.02 14.72 1.51
C GLN A 181 -7.24 15.38 0.84
N ILE A 182 -7.68 16.55 1.31
CA ILE A 182 -8.80 17.32 0.75
C ILE A 182 -8.53 17.67 -0.72
N ILE A 183 -7.33 18.20 -1.03
CA ILE A 183 -6.91 18.54 -2.39
C ILE A 183 -7.05 17.34 -3.33
N ARG A 184 -6.59 16.17 -2.92
CA ARG A 184 -6.65 14.93 -3.71
C ARG A 184 -8.08 14.40 -3.85
N GLN A 185 -8.81 14.34 -2.73
CA GLN A 185 -10.17 13.82 -2.68
C GLN A 185 -11.11 14.61 -3.59
N HIS A 186 -11.00 15.92 -3.60
CA HIS A 186 -11.85 16.81 -4.39
C HIS A 186 -11.23 17.25 -5.71
N LYS A 187 -10.03 16.72 -6.06
CA LYS A 187 -9.28 17.05 -7.29
C LYS A 187 -9.11 18.56 -7.48
N LEU A 188 -8.71 19.27 -6.43
CA LEU A 188 -8.46 20.69 -6.45
C LEU A 188 -7.05 20.99 -6.98
N ASP A 189 -6.84 22.17 -7.59
CA ASP A 189 -5.52 22.60 -8.00
C ASP A 189 -4.70 23.06 -6.77
N PRO A 190 -3.53 22.46 -6.46
CA PRO A 190 -2.74 22.78 -5.28
C PRO A 190 -2.23 24.24 -5.26
N GLU A 191 -1.93 24.83 -6.43
CA GLU A 191 -1.43 26.21 -6.49
C GLU A 191 -2.55 27.21 -6.23
N LEU A 192 -3.76 26.96 -6.74
CA LEU A 192 -4.93 27.80 -6.45
C LEU A 192 -5.35 27.70 -4.99
N VAL A 193 -5.32 26.51 -4.41
CA VAL A 193 -5.60 26.32 -2.97
C VAL A 193 -4.57 27.05 -2.12
N LYS A 194 -3.30 27.05 -2.51
CA LYS A 194 -2.24 27.78 -1.82
C LYS A 194 -2.43 29.29 -1.90
N ALA A 195 -2.79 29.82 -3.07
CA ALA A 195 -3.10 31.25 -3.26
C ALA A 195 -4.30 31.66 -2.39
N TYR A 196 -5.36 30.87 -2.38
CA TYR A 196 -6.52 31.10 -1.53
C TYR A 196 -6.19 31.03 -0.03
N ALA A 197 -5.33 30.08 0.38
CA ALA A 197 -4.90 29.96 1.77
C ALA A 197 -4.11 31.18 2.27
N VAL A 198 -3.27 31.76 1.43
CA VAL A 198 -2.51 32.98 1.72
C VAL A 198 -3.47 34.17 1.94
N ASP A 199 -4.46 34.32 1.06
CA ASP A 199 -5.48 35.36 1.15
C ASP A 199 -6.35 35.18 2.40
N PHE A 200 -6.82 33.95 2.66
CA PHE A 200 -7.61 33.61 3.83
C PHE A 200 -6.89 33.86 5.15
N CYS A 201 -5.61 33.54 5.25
CA CYS A 201 -4.80 33.77 6.43
C CYS A 201 -4.34 35.23 6.58
N GLY A 202 -4.51 36.07 5.54
CA GLY A 202 -4.05 37.46 5.54
C GLY A 202 -2.53 37.60 5.64
N THR A 203 -1.77 36.64 5.13
CA THR A 203 -0.30 36.57 5.24
C THR A 203 0.33 36.62 3.84
N LYS A 204 1.60 37.05 3.74
CA LYS A 204 2.31 37.05 2.44
C LYS A 204 2.69 35.63 2.01
N THR A 205 2.91 34.74 2.97
CA THR A 205 3.25 33.33 2.71
C THR A 205 2.59 32.42 3.75
N LEU A 206 2.23 31.19 3.38
CA LEU A 206 1.70 30.19 4.31
C LEU A 206 2.65 29.83 5.48
N ARG A 207 3.93 30.19 5.37
CA ARG A 207 4.91 29.97 6.44
C ARG A 207 4.77 30.96 7.59
N GLU A 208 4.19 32.12 7.32
CA GLU A 208 3.94 33.18 8.30
C GLU A 208 2.60 32.97 9.03
N ALA A 209 1.71 32.15 8.49
CA ALA A 209 0.43 31.83 9.10
C ALA A 209 0.60 31.02 10.39
N THR A 210 -0.17 31.38 11.41
CA THR A 210 -0.19 30.61 12.67
C THR A 210 -0.83 29.24 12.46
N ARG A 211 -0.49 28.28 13.35
CA ARG A 211 -1.06 26.93 13.28
C ARG A 211 -2.60 26.96 13.32
N GLU A 212 -3.17 27.80 14.15
CA GLU A 212 -4.61 27.97 14.31
C GLU A 212 -5.27 28.50 13.03
N GLN A 213 -4.67 29.49 12.36
CA GLN A 213 -5.15 30.00 11.08
C GLN A 213 -5.19 28.92 9.99
N VAL A 214 -4.13 28.09 9.93
CA VAL A 214 -4.06 26.99 8.97
C VAL A 214 -5.06 25.88 9.29
N GLU A 215 -5.26 25.57 10.58
CA GLU A 215 -6.28 24.59 11.00
C GLU A 215 -7.69 25.05 10.64
N ASN A 216 -8.02 26.31 10.88
CA ASN A 216 -9.31 26.92 10.51
C ASN A 216 -9.52 26.93 8.99
N PHE A 217 -8.47 27.27 8.22
CA PHE A 217 -8.52 27.21 6.76
C PHE A 217 -8.81 25.79 6.26
N VAL A 218 -8.12 24.79 6.78
CA VAL A 218 -8.30 23.39 6.37
C VAL A 218 -9.71 22.88 6.71
N GLN A 219 -10.24 23.28 7.86
CA GLN A 219 -11.61 22.92 8.24
C GLN A 219 -12.63 23.57 7.30
N GLN A 220 -12.48 24.86 7.02
CA GLN A 220 -13.39 25.57 6.11
C GLN A 220 -13.32 25.03 4.68
N LEU A 221 -12.13 24.70 4.19
CA LEU A 221 -11.95 24.11 2.88
C LEU A 221 -12.64 22.74 2.77
N ALA A 222 -12.53 21.90 3.82
CA ALA A 222 -13.20 20.61 3.88
C ALA A 222 -14.73 20.77 3.85
N ASP A 223 -15.26 21.61 4.74
CA ASP A 223 -16.71 21.85 4.85
C ASP A 223 -17.29 22.40 3.54
N TRP A 224 -16.55 23.28 2.87
CA TRP A 224 -17.00 23.86 1.60
C TRP A 224 -16.92 22.85 0.44
N ALA A 225 -15.86 22.06 0.39
CA ALA A 225 -15.71 21.02 -0.61
C ALA A 225 -16.80 19.92 -0.54
N GLU A 226 -17.32 19.66 0.68
CA GLU A 226 -18.41 18.71 0.89
C GLU A 226 -19.80 19.33 0.59
N LYS A 227 -20.01 20.62 0.95
CA LYS A 227 -21.30 21.28 0.78
C LYS A 227 -21.57 21.74 -0.65
N ASP A 228 -20.60 22.40 -1.27
CA ASP A 228 -20.72 22.92 -2.64
C ASP A 228 -19.35 23.01 -3.33
N ARG A 229 -18.96 21.88 -3.93
CA ARG A 229 -17.71 21.76 -4.67
C ARG A 229 -17.63 22.75 -5.85
N ASN A 230 -18.74 23.05 -6.51
CA ASN A 230 -18.75 23.93 -7.68
C ASN A 230 -18.49 25.38 -7.29
N ALA A 231 -19.10 25.87 -6.22
CA ALA A 231 -18.83 27.19 -5.68
C ALA A 231 -17.37 27.32 -5.23
N LEU A 232 -16.81 26.28 -4.59
CA LEU A 232 -15.39 26.24 -4.23
C LEU A 232 -14.48 26.32 -5.46
N LEU A 233 -14.77 25.59 -6.53
CA LEU A 233 -13.99 25.65 -7.76
C LEU A 233 -14.07 27.05 -8.42
N CYS A 234 -15.23 27.69 -8.42
CA CYS A 234 -15.38 29.06 -8.89
C CYS A 234 -14.52 30.04 -8.07
N GLN A 235 -14.52 29.90 -6.75
CA GLN A 235 -13.68 30.70 -5.87
C GLN A 235 -12.18 30.48 -6.13
N LEU A 236 -11.75 29.23 -6.25
CA LEU A 236 -10.34 28.90 -6.55
C LEU A 236 -9.93 29.46 -7.92
N ASN A 237 -10.77 29.37 -8.93
CA ASN A 237 -10.48 29.87 -10.26
C ASN A 237 -10.33 31.41 -10.30
N SER A 238 -10.90 32.15 -9.34
CA SER A 238 -10.68 33.60 -9.24
C SER A 238 -9.21 33.96 -8.93
N TYR A 239 -8.45 33.01 -8.40
CA TYR A 239 -7.01 33.15 -8.15
C TYR A 239 -6.13 32.72 -9.34
N ALA A 240 -6.72 32.18 -10.41
CA ALA A 240 -5.98 31.78 -11.61
C ALA A 240 -5.54 32.99 -12.47
N HIS A 241 -6.19 34.16 -12.29
CA HIS A 241 -5.83 35.37 -12.99
C HIS A 241 -5.19 36.36 -12.01
N PRO A 242 -3.96 36.89 -12.28
CA PRO A 242 -3.39 37.92 -11.46
C PRO A 242 -4.33 39.16 -11.51
N LYS A 243 -4.71 39.67 -10.33
CA LYS A 243 -5.41 40.96 -10.23
C LYS A 243 -4.57 41.97 -10.95
N GLN A 244 -5.04 42.50 -12.11
CA GLN A 244 -4.50 43.71 -12.68
C GLN A 244 -4.73 44.82 -11.65
N GLU A 245 -3.66 45.34 -11.08
CA GLU A 245 -3.70 46.58 -10.31
C GLU A 245 -4.26 47.67 -11.21
N VAL A 246 -5.46 48.10 -10.92
CA VAL A 246 -6.01 49.35 -11.45
C VAL A 246 -5.25 50.46 -10.76
N VAL A 247 -4.20 50.97 -11.43
CA VAL A 247 -3.55 52.23 -11.05
C VAL A 247 -4.56 53.30 -11.42
N ALA A 248 -5.13 53.96 -10.42
CA ALA A 248 -5.85 55.22 -10.55
C ALA A 248 -4.92 56.37 -10.30
#